data_7f1539ffd1c8d16ff92b887a7ad060ca
#
_entry.id   7f1539ffd1c8d16ff92b887a7ad060ca
#
_cell.length_a   1.000
_cell.length_b   1.000
_cell.length_c   1.000
_cell.angle_alpha   90.00
_cell.angle_beta   90.00
_cell.angle_gamma   90.00
#
_symmetry.space_group_name_H-M   'P 1'
#
loop_
_entity.id
_entity.type
_entity.pdbx_description
1 polymer ?
#
loop_
_entity_poly.entity_id
_entity_poly.type
_entity_poly.pdbx_seq_one_letter_code
_entity_poly.pdbx_strand_id
1 'polypeptide(L)'
;MNKKFLAMAALALITTGAQAKVKLPHILGDNMILQQNTEASLWGWDKPGTTVEVTTSWSGQKYSAKTGKDGKWAIKVQTPKASYTPLSITFDDGEKTTLNNVLAGEVWVCAGQSNMEMPVKGFGNCPVEGYNKAVLEANQYKGVHYVKIPSVMSSKPLDDANCEWKEVNPETVGDASATGYFFAQVINKTLDIPVGLLMANKGGSRVESWLDRDYLKKNTKEDLDSVKMTKNPKFKWDFLYPLL
;
A
#
# COMPACT_ATOMS: atom_id res chain seq x y z
N MET A 1 -67.99 15.83 33.49
CA MET A 1 -66.59 15.50 33.95
C MET A 1 -65.89 14.81 32.81
N ASN A 2 -65.09 15.53 32.01
CA ASN A 2 -64.40 14.99 30.87
C ASN A 2 -62.94 14.75 31.25
N LYS A 3 -62.50 13.48 31.30
CA LYS A 3 -61.09 13.10 31.46
C LYS A 3 -60.47 13.02 30.09
N LYS A 4 -59.64 13.98 29.74
CA LYS A 4 -58.76 13.92 28.55
C LYS A 4 -57.56 13.05 28.89
N PHE A 5 -57.45 11.90 28.27
CA PHE A 5 -56.21 11.10 28.28
C PHE A 5 -55.22 11.73 27.30
N LEU A 6 -54.12 12.22 27.85
CA LEU A 6 -52.97 12.65 27.04
C LEU A 6 -52.09 11.43 26.79
N ALA A 7 -52.15 10.89 25.57
CA ALA A 7 -51.21 9.87 25.13
C ALA A 7 -49.89 10.56 24.69
N MET A 8 -48.86 10.47 25.52
CA MET A 8 -47.51 10.89 25.17
C MET A 8 -46.85 9.76 24.36
N ALA A 9 -46.88 9.89 23.04
CA ALA A 9 -46.10 9.00 22.15
C ALA A 9 -44.62 9.43 22.28
N ALA A 10 -43.83 8.63 22.95
CA ALA A 10 -42.38 8.75 22.95
C ALA A 10 -41.85 8.24 21.56
N LEU A 11 -41.56 9.19 20.67
CA LEU A 11 -40.91 8.94 19.42
C LEU A 11 -39.42 8.65 19.73
N ALA A 12 -39.07 7.36 19.85
CA ALA A 12 -37.67 6.94 19.90
C ALA A 12 -37.04 7.23 18.53
N LEU A 13 -36.33 8.35 18.43
CA LEU A 13 -35.44 8.64 17.33
C LEU A 13 -34.31 7.56 17.34
N ILE A 14 -34.49 6.48 16.61
CA ILE A 14 -33.40 5.61 16.24
C ILE A 14 -32.54 6.41 15.25
N THR A 15 -31.55 7.13 15.77
CA THR A 15 -30.48 7.67 14.94
C THR A 15 -29.68 6.49 14.44
N THR A 16 -30.02 5.96 13.26
CA THR A 16 -29.10 5.14 12.49
C THR A 16 -27.94 6.05 12.10
N GLY A 17 -26.98 6.19 13.01
CA GLY A 17 -25.72 6.84 12.69
C GLY A 17 -25.14 6.11 11.50
N ALA A 18 -25.01 6.78 10.36
CA ALA A 18 -24.22 6.25 9.26
C ALA A 18 -22.84 5.89 9.83
N GLN A 19 -22.59 4.62 10.04
CA GLN A 19 -21.31 4.13 10.49
C GLN A 19 -20.36 4.33 9.32
N ALA A 20 -19.33 5.16 9.52
CA ALA A 20 -18.34 5.33 8.47
C ALA A 20 -17.55 4.04 8.42
N LYS A 21 -17.53 3.41 7.28
CA LYS A 21 -16.77 2.20 6.99
C LYS A 21 -15.27 2.41 7.24
N VAL A 22 -14.61 1.40 7.79
CA VAL A 22 -13.16 1.42 7.98
C VAL A 22 -12.44 1.86 6.70
N LYS A 23 -11.58 2.86 6.81
CA LYS A 23 -10.75 3.33 5.70
C LYS A 23 -9.38 2.66 5.78
N LEU A 24 -8.98 2.01 4.70
CA LEU A 24 -7.66 1.41 4.53
C LEU A 24 -6.76 2.32 3.68
N PRO A 25 -5.43 2.32 3.89
CA PRO A 25 -4.50 2.92 2.94
C PRO A 25 -4.51 2.13 1.64
N HIS A 26 -4.30 2.80 0.52
CA HIS A 26 -4.37 2.17 -0.80
C HIS A 26 -3.39 1.02 -1.02
N ILE A 27 -2.27 1.03 -0.26
CA ILE A 27 -1.29 -0.08 -0.31
C ILE A 27 -1.84 -1.38 0.27
N LEU A 28 -2.83 -1.32 1.15
CA LEU A 28 -3.60 -2.47 1.62
C LEU A 28 -4.82 -2.64 0.72
N GLY A 29 -4.69 -3.46 -0.30
CA GLY A 29 -5.69 -3.63 -1.33
C GLY A 29 -5.77 -5.07 -1.84
N ASP A 30 -6.75 -5.31 -2.72
CA ASP A 30 -6.83 -6.57 -3.45
C ASP A 30 -5.53 -6.84 -4.20
N ASN A 31 -5.22 -8.10 -4.42
CA ASN A 31 -4.00 -8.57 -5.08
C ASN A 31 -2.69 -8.25 -4.35
N MET A 32 -2.71 -7.74 -3.12
CA MET A 32 -1.47 -7.49 -2.38
C MET A 32 -0.75 -8.79 -2.04
N ILE A 33 0.59 -8.70 -1.91
CA ILE A 33 1.39 -9.78 -1.36
C ILE A 33 1.91 -9.35 0.02
N LEU A 34 1.72 -10.21 1.01
CA LEU A 34 2.28 -10.07 2.34
C LEU A 34 3.56 -10.90 2.47
N GLN A 35 4.56 -10.34 3.17
CA GLN A 35 5.75 -11.10 3.53
C GLN A 35 5.36 -12.35 4.31
N GLN A 36 5.85 -13.51 3.89
CA GLN A 36 5.57 -14.80 4.53
C GLN A 36 6.21 -14.96 5.91
N ASN A 37 5.65 -15.84 6.76
CA ASN A 37 6.22 -16.28 8.04
C ASN A 37 6.64 -15.15 8.98
N THR A 38 5.89 -14.04 9.00
CA THR A 38 6.20 -12.87 9.83
C THR A 38 4.93 -12.24 10.40
N GLU A 39 5.11 -11.25 11.27
CA GLU A 39 4.03 -10.36 11.67
C GLU A 39 3.89 -9.21 10.68
N ALA A 40 2.85 -9.22 9.85
CA ALA A 40 2.52 -8.11 8.95
C ALA A 40 1.69 -7.05 9.67
N SER A 41 2.05 -5.79 9.49
CA SER A 41 1.28 -4.66 10.01
C SER A 41 0.13 -4.32 9.06
N LEU A 42 -1.08 -4.22 9.62
CA LEU A 42 -2.27 -3.70 8.95
C LEU A 42 -2.71 -2.46 9.71
N TRP A 43 -3.10 -1.42 8.99
CA TRP A 43 -3.48 -0.15 9.61
C TRP A 43 -4.50 0.59 8.78
N GLY A 44 -5.10 1.60 9.37
CA GLY A 44 -6.05 2.45 8.69
C GLY A 44 -6.66 3.50 9.60
N TRP A 45 -7.80 4.01 9.18
CA TRP A 45 -8.51 5.06 9.89
C TRP A 45 -9.96 4.66 10.12
N ASP A 46 -10.49 5.15 11.25
CA ASP A 46 -11.88 5.01 11.62
C ASP A 46 -12.24 6.09 12.65
N LYS A 47 -13.49 6.16 13.07
CA LYS A 47 -13.92 7.07 14.15
C LYS A 47 -13.16 6.74 15.45
N PRO A 48 -12.68 7.75 16.19
CA PRO A 48 -12.04 7.53 17.48
C PRO A 48 -12.89 6.67 18.40
N GLY A 49 -12.27 5.65 18.99
CA GLY A 49 -12.93 4.74 19.93
C GLY A 49 -13.64 3.54 19.30
N THR A 50 -13.81 3.49 17.98
CA THR A 50 -14.33 2.31 17.28
C THR A 50 -13.35 1.14 17.42
N THR A 51 -13.86 -0.07 17.59
CA THR A 51 -13.07 -1.29 17.55
C THR A 51 -13.13 -1.87 16.14
N VAL A 52 -11.96 -2.06 15.53
CA VAL A 52 -11.82 -2.75 14.24
C VAL A 52 -11.42 -4.18 14.52
N GLU A 53 -12.25 -5.14 14.13
CA GLU A 53 -11.90 -6.57 14.13
C GLU A 53 -11.29 -6.95 12.78
N VAL A 54 -10.21 -7.73 12.80
CA VAL A 54 -9.57 -8.28 11.60
C VAL A 54 -9.61 -9.80 11.65
N THR A 55 -10.15 -10.42 10.61
CA THR A 55 -10.18 -11.87 10.46
C THR A 55 -9.39 -12.27 9.21
N THR A 56 -8.49 -13.23 9.37
CA THR A 56 -7.66 -13.76 8.28
C THR A 56 -8.16 -15.12 7.83
N SER A 57 -8.26 -15.35 6.52
CA SER A 57 -8.78 -16.62 5.97
C SER A 57 -7.89 -17.83 6.23
N TRP A 58 -6.59 -17.62 6.38
CA TRP A 58 -5.60 -18.70 6.53
C TRP A 58 -5.53 -19.31 7.92
N SER A 59 -5.96 -18.62 8.94
CA SER A 59 -5.96 -19.13 10.32
C SER A 59 -7.33 -19.05 10.97
N GLY A 60 -8.27 -18.27 10.42
CA GLY A 60 -9.53 -17.94 11.08
C GLY A 60 -9.34 -17.12 12.37
N GLN A 61 -8.10 -16.74 12.67
CA GLN A 61 -7.80 -15.97 13.87
C GLN A 61 -8.39 -14.58 13.76
N LYS A 62 -8.97 -14.13 14.86
CA LYS A 62 -9.48 -12.77 15.01
C LYS A 62 -8.49 -11.92 15.79
N TYR A 63 -8.25 -10.75 15.27
CA TYR A 63 -7.46 -9.72 15.91
C TYR A 63 -8.36 -8.51 16.13
N SER A 64 -8.06 -7.66 17.09
CA SER A 64 -8.82 -6.44 17.28
C SER A 64 -7.92 -5.29 17.70
N ALA A 65 -8.23 -4.09 17.20
CA ALA A 65 -7.60 -2.85 17.60
C ALA A 65 -8.65 -1.77 17.84
N LYS A 66 -8.43 -0.95 18.86
CA LYS A 66 -9.27 0.21 19.11
C LYS A 66 -8.67 1.45 18.45
N THR A 67 -9.47 2.15 17.67
CA THR A 67 -9.05 3.40 17.00
C THR A 67 -8.71 4.46 18.04
N GLY A 68 -7.54 5.05 17.89
CA GLY A 68 -7.02 6.10 18.74
C GLY A 68 -7.80 7.41 18.63
N LYS A 69 -7.47 8.39 19.47
CA LYS A 69 -8.05 9.75 19.41
C LYS A 69 -7.72 10.49 18.12
N ASP A 70 -6.64 10.11 17.46
CA ASP A 70 -6.17 10.61 16.16
C ASP A 70 -6.88 9.96 14.96
N GLY A 71 -7.84 9.07 15.23
CA GLY A 71 -8.57 8.34 14.21
C GLY A 71 -7.76 7.21 13.54
N LYS A 72 -6.58 6.84 14.06
CA LYS A 72 -5.74 5.77 13.52
C LYS A 72 -5.87 4.48 14.32
N TRP A 73 -5.79 3.35 13.64
CA TRP A 73 -5.66 2.04 14.25
C TRP A 73 -4.53 1.26 13.55
N ALA A 74 -3.91 0.35 14.25
CA ALA A 74 -2.91 -0.56 13.71
C ALA A 74 -2.99 -1.90 14.44
N ILE A 75 -2.67 -2.98 13.71
CA ILE A 75 -2.68 -4.35 14.21
C ILE A 75 -1.61 -5.16 13.49
N LYS A 76 -1.07 -6.16 14.17
CA LYS A 76 -0.16 -7.12 13.57
C LYS A 76 -0.86 -8.46 13.40
N VAL A 77 -0.74 -9.05 12.24
CA VAL A 77 -1.29 -10.37 11.91
C VAL A 77 -0.16 -11.32 11.54
N GLN A 78 -0.18 -12.53 12.07
CA GLN A 78 0.78 -13.57 11.68
C GLN A 78 0.48 -14.04 10.26
N THR A 79 1.44 -13.95 9.35
CA THR A 79 1.33 -14.40 7.98
C THR A 79 1.71 -15.88 7.83
N PRO A 80 1.09 -16.62 6.90
CA PRO A 80 1.41 -18.01 6.66
C PRO A 80 2.70 -18.15 5.83
N LYS A 81 3.13 -19.38 5.62
CA LYS A 81 4.14 -19.74 4.62
C LYS A 81 3.64 -19.36 3.22
N ALA A 82 4.59 -19.01 2.33
CA ALA A 82 4.32 -18.67 0.94
C ALA A 82 3.46 -19.72 0.22
N SER A 83 2.46 -19.25 -0.51
CA SER A 83 1.54 -20.09 -1.29
C SER A 83 0.87 -19.28 -2.39
N TYR A 84 0.54 -19.94 -3.50
CA TYR A 84 -0.29 -19.39 -4.58
C TYR A 84 -1.79 -19.50 -4.30
N THR A 85 -2.19 -20.06 -3.15
CA THR A 85 -3.58 -20.12 -2.75
C THR A 85 -4.06 -18.72 -2.36
N PRO A 86 -5.08 -18.16 -3.04
CA PRO A 86 -5.62 -16.86 -2.69
C PRO A 86 -6.17 -16.83 -1.27
N LEU A 87 -5.78 -15.81 -0.53
CA LEU A 87 -6.19 -15.51 0.82
C LEU A 87 -7.11 -14.28 0.84
N SER A 88 -7.82 -14.09 1.95
CA SER A 88 -8.58 -12.88 2.20
C SER A 88 -8.39 -12.35 3.61
N ILE A 89 -8.60 -11.04 3.77
CA ILE A 89 -8.58 -10.35 5.06
C ILE A 89 -9.86 -9.54 5.17
N THR A 90 -10.63 -9.79 6.21
CA THR A 90 -11.86 -9.04 6.49
C THR A 90 -11.65 -8.12 7.68
N PHE A 91 -11.97 -6.87 7.50
CA PHE A 91 -12.03 -5.81 8.51
C PHE A 91 -13.49 -5.57 8.83
N ASP A 92 -13.83 -5.47 10.11
CA ASP A 92 -15.20 -5.31 10.60
C ASP A 92 -15.22 -4.27 11.72
N ASP A 93 -15.85 -3.15 11.46
CA ASP A 93 -16.12 -2.06 12.42
C ASP A 93 -17.63 -1.91 12.70
N GLY A 94 -18.40 -2.95 12.28
CA GLY A 94 -19.87 -2.98 12.17
C GLY A 94 -20.32 -3.04 10.71
N GLU A 95 -19.43 -2.70 9.76
CA GLU A 95 -19.57 -2.93 8.33
C GLU A 95 -18.31 -3.63 7.78
N LYS A 96 -18.50 -4.72 7.04
CA LYS A 96 -17.38 -5.54 6.56
C LYS A 96 -16.73 -4.95 5.32
N THR A 97 -15.40 -4.86 5.36
CA THR A 97 -14.53 -4.62 4.21
C THR A 97 -13.63 -5.82 4.04
N THR A 98 -13.60 -6.43 2.86
CA THR A 98 -12.78 -7.61 2.61
C THR A 98 -11.81 -7.33 1.47
N LEU A 99 -10.53 -7.60 1.71
CA LEU A 99 -9.49 -7.65 0.69
C LEU A 99 -9.38 -9.08 0.18
N ASN A 100 -9.35 -9.23 -1.13
CA ASN A 100 -9.35 -10.51 -1.82
C ASN A 100 -8.07 -10.73 -2.60
N ASN A 101 -7.83 -11.98 -2.98
CA ASN A 101 -6.66 -12.37 -3.77
C ASN A 101 -5.33 -11.93 -3.14
N VAL A 102 -5.27 -11.96 -1.81
CA VAL A 102 -4.04 -11.72 -1.06
C VAL A 102 -3.18 -12.96 -1.15
N LEU A 103 -1.88 -12.80 -1.42
CA LEU A 103 -0.94 -13.92 -1.39
C LEU A 103 0.09 -13.74 -0.27
N ALA A 104 0.64 -14.84 0.21
CA ALA A 104 1.84 -14.83 1.06
C ALA A 104 3.06 -15.20 0.21
N GLY A 105 4.12 -14.42 0.29
CA GLY A 105 5.32 -14.59 -0.53
C GLY A 105 6.49 -13.76 -0.04
N GLU A 106 7.43 -13.48 -0.92
CA GLU A 106 8.52 -12.54 -0.66
C GLU A 106 8.14 -11.13 -1.13
N VAL A 107 8.36 -10.13 -0.29
CA VAL A 107 8.06 -8.73 -0.61
C VAL A 107 9.35 -7.93 -0.68
N TRP A 108 9.56 -7.25 -1.80
CA TRP A 108 10.77 -6.48 -2.06
C TRP A 108 10.46 -5.01 -2.36
N VAL A 109 11.21 -4.12 -1.72
CA VAL A 109 11.12 -2.68 -1.98
C VAL A 109 12.06 -2.32 -3.11
N CYS A 110 11.51 -1.80 -4.20
CA CYS A 110 12.22 -1.34 -5.38
C CYS A 110 12.36 0.19 -5.30
N ALA A 111 13.27 0.67 -4.45
CA ALA A 111 13.56 2.09 -4.27
C ALA A 111 14.73 2.55 -5.12
N GLY A 112 14.68 3.78 -5.62
CA GLY A 112 15.78 4.37 -6.38
C GLY A 112 15.33 5.38 -7.41
N GLN A 113 16.23 5.72 -8.33
CA GLN A 113 15.95 6.68 -9.41
C GLN A 113 15.74 5.99 -10.77
N SER A 114 16.21 6.57 -11.88
CA SER A 114 15.90 6.19 -13.25
C SER A 114 16.10 4.70 -13.58
N ASN A 115 17.16 4.07 -13.10
CA ASN A 115 17.39 2.63 -13.38
C ASN A 115 16.35 1.73 -12.71
N MET A 116 15.85 2.13 -11.53
CA MET A 116 14.78 1.40 -10.87
C MET A 116 13.40 1.81 -11.40
N GLU A 117 13.25 3.05 -11.89
CA GLU A 117 11.99 3.52 -12.47
C GLU A 117 11.76 2.99 -13.90
N MET A 118 12.83 2.65 -14.64
CA MET A 118 12.74 2.15 -16.02
C MET A 118 11.68 1.05 -16.11
N PRO A 119 10.57 1.28 -16.82
CA PRO A 119 9.55 0.25 -16.97
C PRO A 119 10.01 -0.84 -17.96
N VAL A 120 9.43 -2.03 -17.88
CA VAL A 120 9.74 -3.14 -18.80
C VAL A 120 9.55 -2.75 -20.27
N LYS A 121 8.55 -1.90 -20.57
CA LYS A 121 8.34 -1.36 -21.92
C LYS A 121 9.38 -0.31 -22.36
N GLY A 122 10.27 0.10 -21.46
CA GLY A 122 11.21 1.19 -21.68
C GLY A 122 10.60 2.58 -21.60
N PHE A 123 11.45 3.59 -21.65
CA PHE A 123 11.03 4.97 -21.94
C PHE A 123 10.96 5.18 -23.45
N GLY A 124 10.28 6.23 -23.92
CA GLY A 124 10.02 6.45 -25.33
C GLY A 124 11.26 6.46 -26.24
N ASN A 125 12.43 6.82 -25.68
CA ASN A 125 13.72 6.86 -26.39
C ASN A 125 14.74 5.81 -25.87
N CYS A 126 14.37 4.96 -24.93
CA CYS A 126 15.23 3.98 -24.30
C CYS A 126 14.44 2.66 -24.15
N PRO A 127 14.37 1.83 -25.20
CA PRO A 127 13.71 0.53 -25.13
C PRO A 127 14.48 -0.42 -24.20
N VAL A 128 13.75 -1.32 -23.55
CA VAL A 128 14.35 -2.40 -22.76
C VAL A 128 14.44 -3.66 -23.64
N GLU A 129 15.63 -4.22 -23.74
CA GLU A 129 15.83 -5.50 -24.42
C GLU A 129 14.99 -6.60 -23.75
N GLY A 130 14.33 -7.43 -24.56
CA GLY A 130 13.48 -8.51 -24.05
C GLY A 130 12.05 -8.09 -23.70
N TYR A 131 11.62 -6.86 -23.94
CA TYR A 131 10.24 -6.43 -23.66
C TYR A 131 9.19 -7.34 -24.29
N ASN A 132 9.30 -7.63 -25.59
CA ASN A 132 8.32 -8.50 -26.26
C ASN A 132 8.28 -9.90 -25.65
N LYS A 133 9.45 -10.44 -25.28
CA LYS A 133 9.54 -11.74 -24.58
C LYS A 133 8.86 -11.66 -23.20
N ALA A 134 9.10 -10.59 -22.45
CA ALA A 134 8.47 -10.39 -21.15
C ALA A 134 6.93 -10.36 -21.25
N VAL A 135 6.37 -9.71 -22.28
CA VAL A 135 4.91 -9.70 -22.56
C VAL A 135 4.41 -11.12 -22.88
N LEU A 136 5.09 -11.85 -23.77
CA LEU A 136 4.68 -13.20 -24.17
C LEU A 136 4.74 -14.22 -23.03
N GLU A 137 5.71 -14.07 -22.14
CA GLU A 137 5.95 -14.98 -21.02
C GLU A 137 5.28 -14.54 -19.71
N ALA A 138 4.65 -13.36 -19.65
CA ALA A 138 4.12 -12.79 -18.43
C ALA A 138 3.22 -13.75 -17.64
N ASN A 139 2.34 -14.47 -18.33
CA ASN A 139 1.43 -15.44 -17.71
C ASN A 139 2.13 -16.67 -17.11
N GLN A 140 3.43 -16.87 -17.35
CA GLN A 140 4.21 -17.96 -16.75
C GLN A 140 4.66 -17.60 -15.32
N TYR A 141 4.67 -16.31 -14.99
CA TYR A 141 5.10 -15.76 -13.68
C TYR A 141 3.90 -15.40 -12.81
N LYS A 142 2.96 -16.34 -12.69
CA LYS A 142 1.81 -16.19 -11.80
C LYS A 142 2.28 -15.95 -10.37
N GLY A 143 1.63 -14.99 -9.69
CA GLY A 143 2.01 -14.62 -8.34
C GLY A 143 3.17 -13.61 -8.27
N VAL A 144 3.66 -13.06 -9.40
CA VAL A 144 4.44 -11.83 -9.37
C VAL A 144 3.46 -10.66 -9.44
N HIS A 145 3.36 -9.92 -8.35
CA HIS A 145 2.52 -8.73 -8.26
C HIS A 145 3.37 -7.49 -7.97
N TYR A 146 2.89 -6.35 -8.34
CA TYR A 146 3.55 -5.10 -8.02
C TYR A 146 2.56 -4.00 -7.66
N VAL A 147 3.00 -3.07 -6.84
CA VAL A 147 2.32 -1.80 -6.58
C VAL A 147 3.29 -0.66 -6.89
N LYS A 148 2.83 0.32 -7.66
CA LYS A 148 3.61 1.52 -7.98
C LYS A 148 3.15 2.66 -7.10
N ILE A 149 4.00 3.08 -6.17
CA ILE A 149 3.77 4.27 -5.37
C ILE A 149 3.96 5.50 -6.24
N PRO A 150 2.96 6.37 -6.40
CA PRO A 150 3.09 7.55 -7.22
C PRO A 150 4.12 8.52 -6.64
N SER A 151 4.93 9.10 -7.51
CA SER A 151 5.90 10.12 -7.13
C SER A 151 5.17 11.42 -6.83
N VAL A 152 5.09 11.78 -5.57
CA VAL A 152 4.47 13.02 -5.09
C VAL A 152 5.51 13.86 -4.37
N MET A 153 5.60 15.15 -4.72
CA MET A 153 6.41 16.09 -3.95
C MET A 153 5.65 16.51 -2.70
N SER A 154 6.26 16.29 -1.53
CA SER A 154 5.67 16.71 -0.25
C SER A 154 6.76 17.20 0.69
N SER A 155 6.46 18.23 1.48
CA SER A 155 7.34 18.72 2.55
C SER A 155 7.11 17.99 3.87
N LYS A 156 6.16 17.04 3.90
CA LYS A 156 5.79 16.23 5.07
C LYS A 156 5.55 14.80 4.63
N PRO A 157 5.80 13.81 5.50
CA PRO A 157 5.37 12.46 5.27
C PRO A 157 3.87 12.42 4.97
N LEU A 158 3.47 11.58 4.01
CA LEU A 158 2.08 11.34 3.67
C LEU A 158 1.62 10.05 4.35
N ASP A 159 0.38 10.04 4.81
CA ASP A 159 -0.19 8.86 5.46
C ASP A 159 -0.74 7.84 4.45
N ASP A 160 -0.87 8.23 3.17
CA ASP A 160 -1.44 7.39 2.11
C ASP A 160 -0.96 7.84 0.73
N ALA A 161 -0.99 6.95 -0.25
CA ALA A 161 -0.72 7.22 -1.65
C ALA A 161 -1.74 6.47 -2.52
N ASN A 162 -2.31 7.15 -3.50
CA ASN A 162 -3.27 6.53 -4.42
C ASN A 162 -2.55 5.52 -5.33
N CYS A 163 -2.51 4.27 -4.91
CA CYS A 163 -1.86 3.16 -5.60
C CYS A 163 -2.74 1.90 -5.55
N GLU A 164 -2.46 0.97 -6.44
CA GLU A 164 -3.13 -0.32 -6.47
C GLU A 164 -2.15 -1.43 -6.83
N TRP A 165 -2.34 -2.61 -6.28
CA TRP A 165 -1.61 -3.81 -6.65
C TRP A 165 -2.08 -4.35 -7.99
N LYS A 166 -1.12 -4.76 -8.82
CA LYS A 166 -1.36 -5.37 -10.13
C LYS A 166 -0.68 -6.72 -10.21
N GLU A 167 -1.42 -7.70 -10.69
CA GLU A 167 -0.82 -8.96 -11.12
C GLU A 167 -0.06 -8.75 -12.42
N VAL A 168 1.09 -9.39 -12.55
CA VAL A 168 1.85 -9.41 -13.80
C VAL A 168 1.12 -10.29 -14.82
N ASN A 169 0.78 -9.69 -15.93
CA ASN A 169 0.20 -10.33 -17.11
C ASN A 169 0.63 -9.55 -18.37
N PRO A 170 0.29 -9.98 -19.58
CA PRO A 170 0.69 -9.29 -20.81
C PRO A 170 0.30 -7.80 -20.90
N GLU A 171 -0.78 -7.41 -20.23
CA GLU A 171 -1.29 -6.03 -20.24
C GLU A 171 -0.58 -5.15 -19.20
N THR A 172 -0.18 -5.72 -18.07
CA THR A 172 0.36 -4.98 -16.92
C THR A 172 1.88 -4.99 -16.83
N VAL A 173 2.55 -6.04 -17.33
CA VAL A 173 4.00 -6.23 -17.19
C VAL A 173 4.81 -5.05 -17.72
N GLY A 174 4.33 -4.40 -18.78
CA GLY A 174 5.01 -3.27 -19.39
C GLY A 174 5.26 -2.09 -18.46
N ASP A 175 4.41 -1.90 -17.45
CA ASP A 175 4.48 -0.78 -16.49
C ASP A 175 5.31 -1.11 -15.24
N ALA A 176 5.64 -2.37 -15.01
CA ALA A 176 6.49 -2.78 -13.91
C ALA A 176 7.93 -2.25 -14.10
N SER A 177 8.65 -2.03 -12.99
CA SER A 177 10.10 -1.76 -13.05
C SER A 177 10.82 -2.92 -13.73
N ALA A 178 11.61 -2.65 -14.78
CA ALA A 178 12.38 -3.69 -15.46
C ALA A 178 13.34 -4.39 -14.50
N THR A 179 14.10 -3.62 -13.72
CA THR A 179 15.02 -4.16 -12.71
C THR A 179 14.28 -5.02 -11.68
N GLY A 180 13.16 -4.52 -11.15
CA GLY A 180 12.35 -5.25 -10.18
C GLY A 180 11.71 -6.50 -10.78
N TYR A 181 11.14 -6.41 -11.97
CA TYR A 181 10.47 -7.52 -12.63
C TYR A 181 11.42 -8.68 -12.99
N PHE A 182 12.55 -8.38 -13.64
CA PHE A 182 13.51 -9.44 -13.99
C PHE A 182 14.13 -10.08 -12.75
N PHE A 183 14.34 -9.32 -11.68
CA PHE A 183 14.70 -9.87 -10.38
C PHE A 183 13.60 -10.79 -9.83
N ALA A 184 12.35 -10.32 -9.83
CA ALA A 184 11.22 -11.12 -9.34
C ALA A 184 11.02 -12.42 -10.11
N GLN A 185 11.24 -12.42 -11.43
CA GLN A 185 11.19 -13.63 -12.24
C GLN A 185 12.17 -14.71 -11.74
N VAL A 186 13.40 -14.29 -11.41
CA VAL A 186 14.42 -15.22 -10.89
C VAL A 186 13.99 -15.80 -9.55
N ILE A 187 13.54 -14.98 -8.62
CA ILE A 187 13.09 -15.41 -7.29
C ILE A 187 11.85 -16.31 -7.40
N ASN A 188 10.83 -15.89 -8.14
CA ASN A 188 9.59 -16.64 -8.33
C ASN A 188 9.85 -18.03 -8.90
N LYS A 189 10.68 -18.10 -9.96
CA LYS A 189 11.01 -19.36 -10.62
C LYS A 189 11.93 -20.26 -9.78
N THR A 190 12.89 -19.68 -9.05
CA THR A 190 13.87 -20.45 -8.29
C THR A 190 13.31 -21.01 -7.00
N LEU A 191 12.48 -20.23 -6.31
CA LEU A 191 11.90 -20.59 -5.03
C LEU A 191 10.47 -21.15 -5.14
N ASP A 192 9.84 -21.00 -6.30
CA ASP A 192 8.43 -21.37 -6.56
C ASP A 192 7.46 -20.74 -5.54
N ILE A 193 7.57 -19.43 -5.36
CA ILE A 193 6.76 -18.66 -4.42
C ILE A 193 6.27 -17.35 -5.03
N PRO A 194 5.16 -16.78 -4.55
CA PRO A 194 4.72 -15.44 -4.92
C PRO A 194 5.77 -14.37 -4.58
N VAL A 195 5.85 -13.31 -5.41
CA VAL A 195 6.77 -12.18 -5.22
C VAL A 195 6.04 -10.86 -5.39
N GLY A 196 6.05 -10.05 -4.35
CA GLY A 196 5.50 -8.70 -4.33
C GLY A 196 6.58 -7.64 -4.50
N LEU A 197 6.36 -6.69 -5.41
CA LEU A 197 7.27 -5.56 -5.64
C LEU A 197 6.60 -4.26 -5.20
N LEU A 198 7.16 -3.60 -4.19
CA LEU A 198 6.80 -2.25 -3.77
C LEU A 198 7.68 -1.26 -4.53
N MET A 199 7.15 -0.67 -5.62
CA MET A 199 7.94 0.21 -6.48
C MET A 199 7.81 1.66 -6.01
N ALA A 200 8.82 2.14 -5.25
CA ALA A 200 8.99 3.50 -4.80
C ALA A 200 10.22 4.11 -5.48
N ASN A 201 10.04 4.64 -6.69
CA ASN A 201 11.15 5.10 -7.52
C ASN A 201 10.82 6.42 -8.22
N LYS A 202 11.88 7.23 -8.45
CA LYS A 202 11.77 8.50 -9.18
C LYS A 202 13.05 8.85 -9.90
N GLY A 203 13.00 8.85 -11.25
CA GLY A 203 14.13 9.27 -12.07
C GLY A 203 14.50 10.73 -11.84
N GLY A 204 15.81 11.01 -11.80
CA GLY A 204 16.34 12.33 -11.53
C GLY A 204 16.28 12.77 -10.07
N SER A 205 15.78 11.95 -9.15
CA SER A 205 15.81 12.27 -7.72
C SER A 205 17.23 12.22 -7.16
N ARG A 206 17.50 13.08 -6.18
CA ARG A 206 18.77 13.09 -5.40
C ARG A 206 18.62 12.17 -4.19
N VAL A 207 19.73 11.68 -3.66
CA VAL A 207 19.72 10.81 -2.48
C VAL A 207 19.10 11.49 -1.26
N GLU A 208 19.27 12.80 -1.14
CA GLU A 208 18.74 13.59 -0.04
C GLU A 208 17.21 13.54 0.04
N SER A 209 16.51 13.36 -1.10
CA SER A 209 15.05 13.24 -1.13
C SER A 209 14.51 11.91 -0.55
N TRP A 210 15.41 10.96 -0.32
CA TRP A 210 15.10 9.64 0.24
C TRP A 210 15.50 9.52 1.72
N LEU A 211 16.08 10.59 2.29
CA LEU A 211 16.55 10.61 3.66
C LEU A 211 15.53 11.29 4.58
N ASP A 212 15.48 10.83 5.80
CA ASP A 212 14.69 11.44 6.86
C ASP A 212 15.10 12.92 7.08
N ARG A 213 14.11 13.78 7.32
CA ARG A 213 14.31 15.23 7.48
C ARG A 213 15.21 15.57 8.66
N ASP A 214 15.04 14.87 9.78
CA ASP A 214 15.84 15.13 10.99
C ASP A 214 17.29 14.66 10.77
N TYR A 215 17.47 13.57 10.02
CA TYR A 215 18.80 13.14 9.58
C TYR A 215 19.46 14.20 8.70
N LEU A 216 18.77 14.74 7.70
CA LEU A 216 19.30 15.81 6.83
C LEU A 216 19.66 17.05 7.63
N LYS A 217 18.78 17.50 8.53
CA LYS A 217 19.01 18.65 9.39
C LYS A 217 20.26 18.50 10.25
N LYS A 218 20.53 17.30 10.75
CA LYS A 218 21.69 17.00 11.61
C LYS A 218 23.00 16.85 10.84
N ASN A 219 22.92 16.28 9.61
CA ASN A 219 24.11 15.82 8.91
C ASN A 219 24.45 16.61 7.65
N THR A 220 23.63 17.58 7.26
CA THR A 220 23.85 18.41 6.07
C THR A 220 23.69 19.90 6.38
N LYS A 221 24.09 20.73 5.44
CA LYS A 221 23.87 22.19 5.48
C LYS A 221 22.72 22.63 4.58
N GLU A 222 21.88 21.69 4.16
CA GLU A 222 20.75 21.98 3.28
C GLU A 222 19.70 22.84 4.00
N ASP A 223 19.18 23.84 3.29
CA ASP A 223 18.07 24.65 3.81
C ASP A 223 16.76 23.86 3.63
N LEU A 224 16.28 23.29 4.73
CA LEU A 224 15.08 22.45 4.78
C LEU A 224 13.78 23.26 4.97
N ASP A 225 13.83 24.59 4.75
CA ASP A 225 12.61 25.40 4.69
C ASP A 225 11.75 24.98 3.49
N SER A 226 10.55 24.46 3.75
CA SER A 226 9.69 23.89 2.75
C SER A 226 9.27 24.87 1.64
N VAL A 227 9.17 26.17 1.95
CA VAL A 227 8.82 27.21 0.98
C VAL A 227 9.98 27.51 0.04
N LYS A 228 11.19 27.59 0.60
CA LYS A 228 12.42 27.80 -0.19
C LYS A 228 12.75 26.60 -1.04
N MET A 229 12.58 25.41 -0.48
CA MET A 229 12.83 24.14 -1.16
C MET A 229 11.93 23.97 -2.39
N THR A 230 10.61 24.23 -2.28
CA THR A 230 9.68 24.13 -3.43
C THR A 230 9.96 25.13 -4.55
N LYS A 231 10.64 26.24 -4.26
CA LYS A 231 11.03 27.28 -5.23
C LYS A 231 12.43 27.07 -5.82
N ASN A 232 13.26 26.21 -5.22
CA ASN A 232 14.62 25.97 -5.68
C ASN A 232 14.64 24.91 -6.80
N PRO A 233 15.10 25.24 -8.03
CA PRO A 233 15.19 24.27 -9.13
C PRO A 233 16.03 23.03 -8.80
N LYS A 234 17.00 23.15 -7.89
CA LYS A 234 17.81 22.01 -7.42
C LYS A 234 16.97 20.95 -6.69
N PHE A 235 15.84 21.36 -6.12
CA PHE A 235 14.95 20.49 -5.34
C PHE A 235 13.64 20.17 -6.04
N LYS A 236 13.53 20.44 -7.35
CA LYS A 236 12.31 20.23 -8.11
C LYS A 236 11.76 18.80 -8.06
N TRP A 237 12.59 17.83 -7.65
CA TRP A 237 12.27 16.41 -7.55
C TRP A 237 12.61 15.80 -6.19
N ASP A 238 12.92 16.60 -5.17
CA ASP A 238 13.62 16.20 -3.98
C ASP A 238 12.73 15.87 -2.77
N PHE A 239 11.42 15.78 -2.95
CA PHE A 239 10.49 15.51 -1.84
C PHE A 239 9.64 14.29 -2.10
N LEU A 240 10.30 13.18 -2.30
CA LEU A 240 9.66 11.90 -2.29
C LEU A 240 9.83 11.32 -0.89
N TYR A 241 8.84 11.51 -0.02
CA TYR A 241 8.73 10.67 1.14
C TYR A 241 8.11 9.36 0.66
N PRO A 242 8.88 8.27 0.54
CA PRO A 242 8.28 6.97 0.31
C PRO A 242 7.38 6.63 1.49
N LEU A 243 6.21 6.15 1.22
CA LEU A 243 5.31 5.56 2.20
C LEU A 243 5.86 4.17 2.58
N LEU A 244 6.95 4.13 3.30
CA LEU A 244 7.56 2.91 3.81
C LEU A 244 7.39 2.82 5.32
#